data_5b7fc54c8f27be3c66fa5c6c89f43719
#
_entry.id   5b7fc54c8f27be3c66fa5c6c89f43719
#
_cell.length_a   1.000
_cell.length_b   1.000
_cell.length_c   1.000
_cell.angle_alpha   90.00
_cell.angle_beta   90.00
_cell.angle_gamma   90.00
#
_symmetry.space_group_name_H-M   'P 1'
#
loop_
_entity.id
_entity.type
_entity.pdbx_description
1 polymer ?
#
loop_
_entity_poly.entity_id
_entity_poly.type
_entity_poly.pdbx_seq_one_letter_code
_entity_poly.pdbx_strand_id
1 'polypeptide(L)'
;MVKPHGADYVINSKNTDGTPGVRRFRDEVKALTGGRGVNVVYDGVGGDVSLESLRRVSFGARVLIVGWASTPFVANGRGQRVSPNAKKLPTNLIMMKGLDGHGCPMVISTVYDPTIRPSRFAQIMQWITEGLIKPYISHVYPLSSFAEAMKAKWNGQVIGGCVLHP
;
A
#
# COMPACT_ATOMS: atom_id res chain seq x y z
N MET A 1 8.85 7.18 -11.19
CA MET A 1 7.71 8.02 -10.84
C MET A 1 7.71 8.51 -9.39
N VAL A 2 7.95 7.67 -8.38
CA VAL A 2 7.89 8.11 -6.96
C VAL A 2 9.02 9.05 -6.51
N LYS A 3 10.20 9.02 -7.17
CA LYS A 3 11.31 9.94 -6.86
C LYS A 3 10.95 11.43 -6.95
N PRO A 4 10.26 11.91 -8.00
CA PRO A 4 9.83 13.31 -8.07
C PRO A 4 8.85 13.72 -6.97
N HIS A 5 8.26 12.76 -6.26
CA HIS A 5 7.34 12.97 -5.15
C HIS A 5 7.98 12.75 -3.76
N GLY A 6 9.30 12.83 -3.68
CA GLY A 6 10.04 12.83 -2.41
C GLY A 6 10.56 11.47 -1.96
N ALA A 7 10.54 10.45 -2.80
CA ALA A 7 11.19 9.18 -2.46
C ALA A 7 12.70 9.26 -2.72
N ASP A 8 13.51 9.08 -1.67
CA ASP A 8 14.97 9.06 -1.77
C ASP A 8 15.45 7.85 -2.57
N TYR A 9 14.83 6.69 -2.34
CA TYR A 9 15.19 5.42 -2.96
C TYR A 9 13.96 4.69 -3.47
N VAL A 10 14.15 3.93 -4.54
CA VAL A 10 13.11 3.06 -5.14
C VAL A 10 13.68 1.68 -5.31
N ILE A 11 13.02 0.69 -4.74
CA ILE A 11 13.41 -0.72 -4.84
C ILE A 11 12.33 -1.46 -5.62
N ASN A 12 12.70 -2.14 -6.69
CA ASN A 12 11.78 -2.99 -7.42
C ASN A 12 11.58 -4.31 -6.66
N SER A 13 10.35 -4.58 -6.27
CA SER A 13 9.98 -5.81 -5.57
C SER A 13 9.64 -6.99 -6.49
N LYS A 14 9.54 -6.75 -7.81
CA LYS A 14 9.28 -7.81 -8.78
C LYS A 14 10.58 -8.51 -9.21
N ASN A 15 10.49 -9.79 -9.48
CA ASN A 15 11.60 -10.51 -10.11
C ASN A 15 11.89 -9.96 -11.50
N THR A 16 13.15 -9.79 -11.84
CA THR A 16 13.58 -9.21 -13.12
C THR A 16 13.57 -10.22 -14.27
N ASP A 17 13.54 -11.51 -13.93
CA ASP A 17 13.48 -12.63 -14.87
C ASP A 17 12.04 -13.01 -15.27
N GLY A 18 11.04 -12.26 -14.81
CA GLY A 18 9.62 -12.51 -15.09
C GLY A 18 9.00 -13.64 -14.28
N THR A 19 9.75 -14.29 -13.38
CA THR A 19 9.19 -15.34 -12.52
C THR A 19 8.18 -14.74 -11.53
N PRO A 20 7.07 -15.45 -11.23
CA PRO A 20 6.13 -15.01 -10.22
C PRO A 20 6.78 -14.90 -8.83
N GLY A 21 6.28 -13.95 -8.03
CA GLY A 21 6.74 -13.79 -6.65
C GLY A 21 7.42 -12.46 -6.38
N VAL A 22 7.97 -12.35 -5.19
CA VAL A 22 8.63 -11.14 -4.70
C VAL A 22 10.13 -11.37 -4.66
N ARG A 23 10.86 -10.47 -5.33
CA ARG A 23 12.32 -10.45 -5.27
C ARG A 23 12.79 -10.16 -3.84
N ARG A 24 13.87 -10.78 -3.44
CA ARG A 24 14.52 -10.46 -2.17
C ARG A 24 15.18 -9.09 -2.27
N PHE A 25 14.69 -8.12 -1.51
CA PHE A 25 15.22 -6.75 -1.47
C PHE A 25 15.84 -6.36 -0.11
N ARG A 26 15.84 -7.27 0.83
CA ARG A 26 16.36 -7.03 2.18
C ARG A 26 17.80 -6.56 2.24
N ASP A 27 18.65 -7.00 1.32
CA ASP A 27 20.06 -6.63 1.31
C ASP A 27 20.27 -5.22 0.76
N GLU A 28 19.43 -4.79 -0.19
CA GLU A 28 19.38 -3.38 -0.62
C GLU A 28 18.94 -2.47 0.51
N VAL A 29 17.87 -2.81 1.23
CA VAL A 29 17.42 -2.04 2.39
C VAL A 29 18.53 -1.97 3.45
N LYS A 30 19.25 -3.08 3.67
CA LYS A 30 20.38 -3.11 4.61
C LYS A 30 21.46 -2.12 4.20
N ALA A 31 21.84 -2.12 2.93
CA ALA A 31 22.87 -1.21 2.42
C ALA A 31 22.44 0.25 2.56
N LEU A 32 21.20 0.58 2.16
CA LEU A 32 20.66 1.94 2.22
C LEU A 32 20.50 2.48 3.64
N THR A 33 20.37 1.62 4.63
CA THR A 33 20.15 2.00 6.04
C THR A 33 21.37 1.82 6.94
N GLY A 34 22.55 1.59 6.36
CA GLY A 34 23.76 1.31 7.13
C GLY A 34 23.62 0.10 8.06
N GLY A 35 22.89 -0.93 7.63
CA GLY A 35 22.67 -2.17 8.37
C GLY A 35 21.51 -2.15 9.37
N ARG A 36 21.00 -0.97 9.74
CA ARG A 36 20.00 -0.80 10.82
C ARG A 36 18.60 -1.28 10.45
N GLY A 37 18.21 -1.22 9.17
CA GLY A 37 16.84 -1.43 8.72
C GLY A 37 15.97 -0.17 8.83
N VAL A 38 14.70 -0.28 8.45
CA VAL A 38 13.75 0.84 8.48
C VAL A 38 12.97 0.88 9.79
N ASN A 39 12.62 2.08 10.24
CA ASN A 39 11.90 2.30 11.51
C ASN A 39 10.38 2.25 11.34
N VAL A 40 9.88 2.51 10.13
CA VAL A 40 8.45 2.49 9.84
C VAL A 40 8.21 1.79 8.51
N VAL A 41 7.22 0.90 8.49
CA VAL A 41 6.71 0.26 7.27
C VAL A 41 5.26 0.72 7.09
N TYR A 42 4.96 1.34 5.96
CA TYR A 42 3.60 1.64 5.52
C TYR A 42 3.19 0.60 4.49
N ASP A 43 2.37 -0.36 4.88
CA ASP A 43 2.08 -1.55 4.09
C ASP A 43 0.64 -1.57 3.56
N GLY A 44 0.49 -1.20 2.28
CA GLY A 44 -0.76 -1.33 1.53
C GLY A 44 -0.86 -2.60 0.67
N VAL A 45 0.22 -3.39 0.59
CA VAL A 45 0.34 -4.50 -0.38
C VAL A 45 0.02 -5.85 0.23
N GLY A 46 0.62 -6.20 1.33
CA GLY A 46 0.39 -7.51 1.95
C GLY A 46 1.26 -8.62 1.39
N GLY A 47 0.95 -9.86 1.79
CA GLY A 47 1.56 -11.07 1.28
C GLY A 47 3.08 -11.12 1.43
N ASP A 48 3.76 -11.60 0.40
CA ASP A 48 5.21 -11.81 0.42
C ASP A 48 6.01 -10.50 0.49
N VAL A 49 5.45 -9.38 -0.01
CA VAL A 49 6.08 -8.07 0.13
C VAL A 49 6.17 -7.66 1.59
N SER A 50 5.11 -7.90 2.36
CA SER A 50 5.11 -7.66 3.80
C SER A 50 6.16 -8.50 4.51
N LEU A 51 6.22 -9.80 4.21
CA LEU A 51 7.18 -10.72 4.82
C LEU A 51 8.62 -10.30 4.52
N GLU A 52 8.92 -9.92 3.29
CA GLU A 52 10.25 -9.47 2.93
C GLU A 52 10.60 -8.13 3.59
N SER A 53 9.63 -7.21 3.70
CA SER A 53 9.78 -5.93 4.41
C SER A 53 10.11 -6.14 5.89
N LEU A 54 9.40 -7.03 6.59
CA LEU A 54 9.62 -7.32 8.01
C LEU A 54 11.00 -7.91 8.31
N ARG A 55 11.65 -8.53 7.34
CA ARG A 55 13.00 -9.06 7.51
C ARG A 55 14.06 -7.98 7.67
N ARG A 56 13.75 -6.74 7.27
CA ARG A 56 14.70 -5.61 7.29
C ARG A 56 14.17 -4.35 7.96
N VAL A 57 13.37 -4.54 8.97
CA VAL A 57 13.02 -3.48 9.91
C VAL A 57 14.04 -3.43 11.05
N SER A 58 14.21 -2.25 11.62
CA SER A 58 14.97 -2.04 12.84
C SER A 58 14.27 -2.69 14.05
N PHE A 59 14.99 -2.83 15.15
CA PHE A 59 14.36 -3.18 16.43
C PHE A 59 13.40 -2.06 16.86
N GLY A 60 12.22 -2.41 17.34
CA GLY A 60 11.20 -1.45 17.75
C GLY A 60 10.50 -0.73 16.59
N ALA A 61 10.59 -1.26 15.37
CA ALA A 61 9.96 -0.64 14.21
C ALA A 61 8.43 -0.73 14.26
N ARG A 62 7.78 0.29 13.70
CA ARG A 62 6.31 0.33 13.53
C ARG A 62 5.89 -0.18 12.15
N VAL A 63 4.88 -1.01 12.13
CA VAL A 63 4.29 -1.58 10.91
C VAL A 63 2.84 -1.13 10.80
N LEU A 64 2.58 -0.24 9.87
CA LEU A 64 1.24 0.30 9.59
C LEU A 64 0.56 -0.58 8.54
N ILE A 65 -0.44 -1.33 8.94
CA ILE A 65 -1.20 -2.23 8.07
C ILE A 65 -2.36 -1.44 7.47
N VAL A 66 -2.20 -0.98 6.24
CA VAL A 66 -3.13 -0.10 5.54
C VAL A 66 -4.01 -0.85 4.56
N GLY A 67 -3.48 -1.93 3.96
CA GLY A 67 -4.20 -2.72 2.97
C GLY A 67 -3.53 -4.06 2.68
N TRP A 68 -4.11 -4.80 1.74
CA TRP A 68 -3.63 -6.10 1.29
C TRP A 68 -3.88 -6.33 -0.20
N ALA A 69 -3.45 -5.38 -1.01
CA ALA A 69 -3.71 -5.35 -2.46
C ALA A 69 -3.18 -6.58 -3.21
N SER A 70 -2.16 -7.27 -2.69
CA SER A 70 -1.60 -8.49 -3.28
C SER A 70 -2.36 -9.77 -2.91
N THR A 71 -3.33 -9.69 -2.00
CA THR A 71 -4.12 -10.87 -1.62
C THR A 71 -5.23 -11.06 -2.64
N PRO A 72 -5.26 -12.18 -3.39
CA PRO A 72 -6.32 -12.41 -4.34
C PRO A 72 -7.67 -12.48 -3.60
N PHE A 73 -8.56 -11.60 -3.94
CA PHE A 73 -9.93 -11.65 -3.48
C PHE A 73 -10.66 -12.71 -4.30
N VAL A 74 -10.77 -13.90 -3.77
CA VAL A 74 -11.59 -14.95 -4.38
C VAL A 74 -13.02 -14.77 -3.87
N ALA A 75 -13.86 -14.13 -4.67
CA ALA A 75 -15.30 -14.11 -4.46
C ALA A 75 -15.88 -15.50 -4.82
N ASN A 76 -15.89 -16.42 -3.87
CA ASN A 76 -16.53 -17.72 -4.02
C ASN A 76 -18.02 -17.61 -3.74
N GLY A 77 -18.79 -17.06 -4.70
CA GLY A 77 -20.26 -17.08 -4.67
C GLY A 77 -20.91 -16.20 -3.59
N ARG A 78 -22.23 -16.15 -3.58
CA ARG A 78 -23.02 -15.38 -2.60
C ARG A 78 -22.73 -15.83 -1.16
N GLY A 79 -22.22 -14.93 -0.34
CA GLY A 79 -22.13 -15.11 1.10
C GLY A 79 -20.83 -15.76 1.64
N GLN A 80 -19.94 -16.23 0.81
CA GLN A 80 -18.65 -16.73 1.27
C GLN A 80 -17.61 -15.61 1.25
N ARG A 81 -17.43 -14.97 2.38
CA ARG A 81 -16.32 -14.10 2.67
C ARG A 81 -15.09 -14.95 3.01
N VAL A 82 -14.42 -15.46 1.99
CA VAL A 82 -13.15 -16.13 2.21
C VAL A 82 -12.05 -15.20 1.76
N SER A 83 -11.33 -14.63 2.70
CA SER A 83 -9.97 -14.17 2.50
C SER A 83 -9.04 -15.31 2.96
N PRO A 84 -8.74 -16.30 2.12
CA PRO A 84 -8.05 -17.50 2.57
C PRO A 84 -6.62 -17.25 3.02
N ASN A 85 -6.02 -16.15 2.63
CA ASN A 85 -4.65 -15.80 2.95
C ASN A 85 -4.47 -14.30 3.20
N ALA A 86 -5.39 -13.71 3.96
CA ALA A 86 -5.10 -12.40 4.53
C ALA A 86 -3.74 -12.46 5.22
N LYS A 87 -2.97 -11.43 5.03
CA LYS A 87 -1.68 -11.14 5.62
C LYS A 87 -1.40 -11.94 6.91
N LYS A 88 -0.54 -12.92 6.84
CA LYS A 88 -0.03 -13.61 8.03
C LYS A 88 1.27 -12.93 8.43
N LEU A 89 1.29 -12.28 9.58
CA LEU A 89 2.53 -11.78 10.16
C LEU A 89 3.15 -12.87 11.02
N PRO A 90 4.41 -13.23 10.81
CA PRO A 90 5.10 -14.21 11.65
C PRO A 90 5.28 -13.64 13.05
N THR A 91 4.59 -14.21 14.03
CA THR A 91 4.62 -13.72 15.43
C THR A 91 6.01 -13.81 16.05
N ASN A 92 6.81 -14.78 15.63
CA ASN A 92 8.21 -14.86 16.02
C ASN A 92 9.03 -13.64 15.59
N LEU A 93 8.81 -13.09 14.38
CA LEU A 93 9.48 -11.87 13.95
C LEU A 93 9.00 -10.65 14.73
N ILE A 94 7.72 -10.60 15.06
CA ILE A 94 7.15 -9.53 15.89
C ILE A 94 7.84 -9.53 17.25
N MET A 95 7.87 -10.69 17.91
CA MET A 95 8.51 -10.83 19.22
C MET A 95 10.01 -10.53 19.17
N MET A 96 10.76 -11.17 18.25
CA MET A 96 12.22 -11.05 18.20
C MET A 96 12.72 -9.64 17.87
N LYS A 97 11.92 -8.87 17.16
CA LYS A 97 12.27 -7.50 16.74
C LYS A 97 11.55 -6.41 17.53
N GLY A 98 10.73 -6.80 18.50
CA GLY A 98 9.94 -5.83 19.29
C GLY A 98 9.05 -4.96 18.42
N LEU A 99 8.43 -5.54 17.38
CA LEU A 99 7.66 -4.77 16.41
C LEU A 99 6.34 -4.30 17.01
N ASP A 100 5.98 -3.08 16.64
CA ASP A 100 4.70 -2.48 16.96
C ASP A 100 3.81 -2.49 15.71
N GLY A 101 2.75 -3.29 15.72
CA GLY A 101 1.84 -3.49 14.59
C GLY A 101 0.55 -2.69 14.74
N HIS A 102 0.29 -1.75 13.84
CA HIS A 102 -0.91 -0.91 13.85
C HIS A 102 -1.83 -1.23 12.68
N GLY A 103 -3.08 -1.59 12.99
CA GLY A 103 -4.15 -1.60 11.99
C GLY A 103 -4.58 -0.17 11.65
N CYS A 104 -4.65 0.15 10.36
CA CYS A 104 -5.09 1.46 9.87
C CYS A 104 -6.39 1.33 9.06
N PRO A 105 -7.53 0.99 9.68
CA PRO A 105 -8.79 0.68 8.99
C PRO A 105 -9.55 1.95 8.64
N MET A 106 -9.15 2.67 7.59
CA MET A 106 -9.73 3.97 7.24
C MET A 106 -11.26 3.92 7.05
N VAL A 107 -11.77 2.96 6.28
CA VAL A 107 -13.21 2.85 6.01
C VAL A 107 -13.95 2.34 7.25
N ILE A 108 -13.42 1.31 7.91
CA ILE A 108 -14.05 0.71 9.08
C ILE A 108 -14.11 1.72 10.23
N SER A 109 -13.06 2.53 10.42
CA SER A 109 -13.06 3.56 11.47
C SER A 109 -14.16 4.59 11.30
N THR A 110 -14.55 4.93 10.06
CA THR A 110 -15.66 5.86 9.81
C THR A 110 -17.04 5.24 10.03
N VAL A 111 -17.15 3.91 10.07
CA VAL A 111 -18.38 3.21 10.47
C VAL A 111 -18.56 3.27 11.99
N TYR A 112 -17.46 3.10 12.75
CA TYR A 112 -17.50 3.18 14.21
C TYR A 112 -17.63 4.61 14.72
N ASP A 113 -16.99 5.56 14.04
CA ASP A 113 -17.07 6.98 14.37
C ASP A 113 -17.22 7.83 13.08
N PRO A 114 -18.45 8.12 12.67
CA PRO A 114 -18.71 8.92 11.48
C PRO A 114 -18.18 10.36 11.56
N THR A 115 -17.90 10.87 12.75
CA THR A 115 -17.45 12.26 12.95
C THR A 115 -16.04 12.52 12.46
N ILE A 116 -15.22 11.48 12.36
CA ILE A 116 -13.83 11.60 11.91
C ILE A 116 -13.69 11.87 10.42
N ARG A 117 -14.68 11.49 9.61
CA ARG A 117 -14.60 11.64 8.15
C ARG A 117 -14.64 13.10 7.68
N PRO A 118 -15.60 13.93 8.15
CA PRO A 118 -15.65 15.33 7.72
C PRO A 118 -14.40 16.11 8.06
N SER A 119 -13.87 15.96 9.28
CA SER A 119 -12.66 16.67 9.71
C SER A 119 -11.42 16.26 8.92
N ARG A 120 -11.23 14.96 8.68
CA ARG A 120 -10.12 14.45 7.86
C ARG A 120 -10.23 14.93 6.42
N PHE A 121 -11.44 14.91 5.86
CA PHE A 121 -11.67 15.37 4.49
C PHE A 121 -11.39 16.88 4.36
N ALA A 122 -11.88 17.68 5.28
CA ALA A 122 -11.60 19.11 5.31
C ALA A 122 -10.11 19.41 5.38
N GLN A 123 -9.37 18.70 6.22
CA GLN A 123 -7.92 18.85 6.32
C GLN A 123 -7.18 18.48 5.02
N ILE A 124 -7.60 17.39 4.36
CA ILE A 124 -7.02 17.00 3.06
C ILE A 124 -7.30 18.07 2.00
N MET A 125 -8.53 18.58 1.94
CA MET A 125 -8.89 19.65 1.00
C MET A 125 -8.10 20.93 1.26
N GLN A 126 -7.89 21.30 2.52
CA GLN A 126 -7.03 22.42 2.88
C GLN A 126 -5.60 22.22 2.36
N TRP A 127 -4.99 21.08 2.59
CA TRP A 127 -3.63 20.77 2.11
C TRP A 127 -3.52 20.78 0.58
N ILE A 128 -4.57 20.36 -0.13
CA ILE A 128 -4.63 20.46 -1.60
C ILE A 128 -4.67 21.94 -2.02
N THR A 129 -5.50 22.76 -1.37
CA THR A 129 -5.63 24.20 -1.66
C THR A 129 -4.32 24.95 -1.37
N GLU A 130 -3.63 24.57 -0.30
CA GLU A 130 -2.31 25.11 0.06
C GLU A 130 -1.17 24.58 -0.85
N GLY A 131 -1.46 23.63 -1.73
CA GLY A 131 -0.48 23.01 -2.62
C GLY A 131 0.49 22.05 -1.95
N LEU A 132 0.24 21.68 -0.68
CA LEU A 132 1.04 20.71 0.07
C LEU A 132 0.83 19.28 -0.42
N ILE A 133 -0.38 18.98 -0.91
CA ILE A 133 -0.72 17.70 -1.54
C ILE A 133 -1.10 17.98 -2.99
N LYS A 134 -0.44 17.28 -3.91
CA LYS A 134 -0.74 17.34 -5.34
C LYS A 134 -1.06 15.91 -5.83
N PRO A 135 -2.35 15.53 -5.87
CA PRO A 135 -2.74 14.21 -6.34
C PRO A 135 -2.26 14.02 -7.79
N TYR A 136 -1.52 12.95 -8.03
CA TYR A 136 -1.06 12.62 -9.37
C TYR A 136 -2.16 11.86 -10.12
N ILE A 137 -2.60 12.42 -11.25
CA ILE A 137 -3.58 11.82 -12.15
C ILE A 137 -2.84 11.42 -13.42
N SER A 138 -2.74 10.11 -13.66
CA SER A 138 -2.03 9.57 -14.81
C SER A 138 -2.92 9.42 -16.05
N HIS A 139 -4.23 9.25 -15.84
CA HIS A 139 -5.18 8.97 -16.91
C HIS A 139 -6.46 9.77 -16.71
N VAL A 140 -6.95 10.30 -17.81
CA VAL A 140 -8.25 11.00 -17.86
C VAL A 140 -9.02 10.40 -19.04
N TYR A 141 -10.25 9.98 -18.80
CA TYR A 141 -11.13 9.41 -19.81
C TYR A 141 -12.49 10.12 -19.82
N PRO A 142 -13.16 10.23 -20.97
CA PRO A 142 -14.56 10.59 -20.98
C PRO A 142 -15.40 9.48 -20.30
N LEU A 143 -16.51 9.86 -19.70
CA LEU A 143 -17.40 8.91 -19.02
C LEU A 143 -17.87 7.78 -19.93
N SER A 144 -18.02 8.05 -21.23
CA SER A 144 -18.36 7.04 -22.26
C SER A 144 -17.31 5.93 -22.38
N SER A 145 -16.05 6.21 -22.02
CA SER A 145 -14.94 5.22 -22.05
C SER A 145 -14.68 4.57 -20.68
N PHE A 146 -15.66 4.52 -19.78
CA PHE A 146 -15.45 3.98 -18.43
C PHE A 146 -14.93 2.54 -18.45
N ALA A 147 -15.35 1.72 -19.43
CA ALA A 147 -14.90 0.33 -19.53
C ALA A 147 -13.39 0.23 -19.83
N GLU A 148 -12.88 1.12 -20.68
CA GLU A 148 -11.44 1.22 -20.97
C GLU A 148 -10.64 1.66 -19.74
N ALA A 149 -11.14 2.67 -19.03
CA ALA A 149 -10.55 3.14 -17.79
C ALA A 149 -10.46 2.03 -16.74
N MET A 150 -11.53 1.26 -16.56
CA MET A 150 -11.57 0.11 -15.65
C MET A 150 -10.57 -0.97 -16.07
N LYS A 151 -10.48 -1.27 -17.36
CA LYS A 151 -9.55 -2.25 -17.92
C LYS A 151 -8.09 -1.81 -17.72
N ALA A 152 -7.79 -0.54 -17.98
CA ALA A 152 -6.46 0.03 -17.74
C ALA A 152 -6.05 -0.08 -16.26
N LYS A 153 -6.98 0.22 -15.35
CA LYS A 153 -6.76 0.09 -13.91
C LYS A 153 -6.55 -1.37 -13.49
N TRP A 154 -7.35 -2.28 -14.00
CA TRP A 154 -7.23 -3.72 -13.73
C TRP A 154 -5.88 -4.27 -14.20
N ASN A 155 -5.42 -3.84 -15.36
CA ASN A 155 -4.14 -4.26 -15.93
C ASN A 155 -2.92 -3.57 -15.28
N GLY A 156 -3.12 -2.72 -14.25
CA GLY A 156 -2.03 -2.03 -13.58
C GLY A 156 -1.34 -0.94 -14.41
N GLN A 157 -2.00 -0.45 -15.45
CA GLN A 157 -1.48 0.62 -16.32
C GLN A 157 -1.65 2.01 -15.70
N VAL A 158 -2.63 2.15 -14.80
CA VAL A 158 -2.89 3.41 -14.09
C VAL A 158 -1.93 3.58 -12.94
N ILE A 159 -1.23 4.68 -12.92
CA ILE A 159 -0.31 5.06 -11.86
C ILE A 159 -0.84 6.33 -11.19
N GLY A 160 -1.26 6.24 -9.94
CA GLY A 160 -1.95 7.32 -9.24
C GLY A 160 -3.46 7.32 -9.52
N GLY A 161 -4.02 8.49 -9.79
CA GLY A 161 -5.45 8.64 -10.07
C GLY A 161 -5.82 8.36 -11.52
N CYS A 162 -7.03 7.86 -11.70
CA CYS A 162 -7.73 7.79 -12.97
C CYS A 162 -9.05 8.56 -12.83
N VAL A 163 -9.27 9.55 -13.66
CA VAL A 163 -10.46 10.42 -13.61
C VAL A 163 -11.34 10.15 -14.81
N LEU A 164 -12.63 10.08 -14.56
CA LEU A 164 -13.67 10.12 -15.59
C LEU A 164 -14.33 11.51 -15.56
N HIS A 165 -14.54 12.10 -16.73
CA HIS A 165 -15.25 13.37 -16.86
C HIS A 165 -16.45 13.24 -17.81
N PRO A 166 -17.48 14.05 -17.66
CA PRO A 166 -18.62 14.11 -18.57
C PRO A 166 -18.22 14.38 -20.00
#